data_2e68c75381d708667b0a18c63fd9646a
#
_entry.id   2e68c75381d708667b0a18c63fd9646a
#
_cell.length_a   1.000
_cell.length_b   1.000
_cell.length_c   1.000
_cell.angle_alpha   90.00
_cell.angle_beta   90.00
_cell.angle_gamma   90.00
#
_symmetry.space_group_name_H-M   'P 1'
#
loop_
_entity.id
_entity.type
_entity.pdbx_description
1 polymer ?
#
loop_
_entity_poly.entity_id
_entity_poly.type
_entity_poly.pdbx_seq_one_letter_code
_entity_poly.pdbx_strand_id
1 'polypeptide(L)'
;GVSATLHMTTRPTLIALLLLALLPATADAAVTRKLGSLGIAPCTLAAVGMPVTVSALCGTLDVPEDRAQPEGRRIELAVALVPSRSKQPKPDLVFMLAGGPGQSAREAFPSVAGAFRELLRERDVVLVDQRGTGGSHPIECRTPGDAEATDASAFADPEGARRFAAECLEGLDADPRFYTTSDAVLDLEAVRAALGAEQVNLVGISYGTRVALEYLRRFPERVRTVVLDGVVPPELALGSEHARNLESALDAHFALCEADAACRERFGSPRSLLDGLLAELRDTPRRVRYRDPLTDATREDELTSASVAGVVRLYAYAPQLAAMLPRSLAEAAAGRPEVLMAQARMIESLVGEQIALGPQLSVTCAEDADRLRVDP
;
A
#
# COMPACT_ATOMS: atom_id res chain seq x y z
N GLY A 1 76.09 33.56 40.19
CA GLY A 1 74.74 33.68 39.83
C GLY A 1 74.58 34.68 38.67
N VAL A 2 74.24 34.28 37.51
CA VAL A 2 74.02 35.08 36.33
C VAL A 2 72.52 35.17 36.12
N SER A 3 71.97 36.39 36.23
CA SER A 3 70.55 36.68 35.91
C SER A 3 70.46 37.06 34.45
N ALA A 4 69.70 36.34 33.69
CA ALA A 4 69.39 36.63 32.28
C ALA A 4 67.95 37.17 32.19
N THR A 5 67.82 38.42 31.84
CA THR A 5 66.56 39.14 31.59
C THR A 5 66.16 38.88 30.12
N LEU A 6 65.00 38.22 29.91
CA LEU A 6 64.43 38.07 28.61
C LEU A 6 63.47 39.19 28.27
N HIS A 7 63.81 39.98 27.26
CA HIS A 7 62.92 40.99 26.68
C HIS A 7 61.90 40.33 25.76
N MET A 8 60.63 40.35 26.14
CA MET A 8 59.51 39.93 25.26
C MET A 8 59.03 41.15 24.44
N THR A 9 59.30 41.10 23.14
CA THR A 9 58.73 42.02 22.18
C THR A 9 57.37 41.52 21.72
N THR A 10 56.31 42.22 22.13
CA THR A 10 54.94 41.99 21.67
C THR A 10 54.77 42.50 20.23
N ARG A 11 54.51 41.60 19.28
CA ARG A 11 54.01 41.96 17.93
C ARG A 11 52.48 41.91 17.98
N PRO A 12 51.77 42.92 17.45
CA PRO A 12 50.32 42.90 17.34
C PRO A 12 49.94 41.99 16.16
N THR A 13 49.28 40.88 16.44
CA THR A 13 48.67 40.01 15.42
C THR A 13 47.35 40.67 14.96
N LEU A 14 47.29 41.10 13.72
CA LEU A 14 46.03 41.50 13.06
C LEU A 14 45.13 40.27 12.92
N ILE A 15 44.05 40.26 13.69
CA ILE A 15 42.95 39.29 13.51
C ILE A 15 42.09 39.86 12.37
N ALA A 16 42.27 39.28 11.17
CA ALA A 16 41.36 39.50 10.05
C ALA A 16 40.05 38.74 10.32
N LEU A 17 38.98 39.45 10.69
CA LEU A 17 37.63 38.92 10.74
C LEU A 17 37.18 38.62 9.31
N LEU A 18 37.19 37.34 8.93
CA LEU A 18 36.47 36.84 7.73
C LEU A 18 34.97 36.88 8.05
N LEU A 19 34.27 37.92 7.61
CA LEU A 19 32.82 37.90 7.48
C LEU A 19 32.44 36.92 6.38
N LEU A 20 32.15 35.69 6.74
CA LEU A 20 31.45 34.75 5.87
C LEU A 20 30.02 35.29 5.65
N ALA A 21 29.78 35.91 4.51
CA ALA A 21 28.45 36.27 4.07
C ALA A 21 27.65 34.95 3.90
N LEU A 22 26.76 34.66 4.83
CA LEU A 22 25.70 33.69 4.69
C LEU A 22 24.76 34.19 3.58
N LEU A 23 25.07 33.82 2.33
CA LEU A 23 24.10 33.92 1.25
C LEU A 23 22.94 33.00 1.63
N PRO A 24 21.70 33.50 1.66
CA PRO A 24 20.57 32.62 1.81
C PRO A 24 20.62 31.62 0.63
N ALA A 25 20.67 30.31 0.94
CA ALA A 25 20.46 29.29 -0.07
C ALA A 25 19.07 29.57 -0.66
N THR A 26 19.04 30.14 -1.84
CA THR A 26 17.81 30.20 -2.65
C THR A 26 17.42 28.76 -2.84
N ALA A 27 16.33 28.32 -2.21
CA ALA A 27 15.70 27.06 -2.54
C ALA A 27 15.49 27.09 -4.05
N ASP A 28 16.23 26.23 -4.77
CA ASP A 28 16.05 26.04 -6.18
C ASP A 28 14.56 25.70 -6.37
N ALA A 29 13.80 26.65 -6.92
CA ALA A 29 12.42 26.39 -7.29
C ALA A 29 12.48 25.24 -8.29
N ALA A 30 12.02 24.07 -7.90
CA ALA A 30 12.05 22.89 -8.75
C ALA A 30 11.46 23.26 -10.12
N VAL A 31 12.28 23.13 -11.16
CA VAL A 31 11.90 23.56 -12.52
C VAL A 31 10.75 22.68 -12.97
N THR A 32 9.54 23.22 -12.88
CA THR A 32 8.34 22.55 -13.36
C THR A 32 8.41 22.44 -14.88
N ARG A 33 8.34 21.23 -15.39
CA ARG A 33 8.26 20.94 -16.84
C ARG A 33 6.80 20.65 -17.19
N LYS A 34 6.40 20.97 -18.42
CA LYS A 34 5.11 20.55 -18.93
C LYS A 34 5.27 19.24 -19.70
N LEU A 35 4.39 18.28 -19.40
CA LEU A 35 4.19 17.07 -20.19
C LEU A 35 2.72 17.05 -20.62
N GLY A 36 2.47 17.30 -21.91
CA GLY A 36 1.12 17.65 -22.34
C GLY A 36 0.66 18.96 -21.67
N SER A 37 -0.48 18.91 -20.99
CA SER A 37 -1.00 20.02 -20.17
C SER A 37 -0.59 19.92 -18.69
N LEU A 38 0.00 18.80 -18.25
CA LEU A 38 0.34 18.55 -16.85
C LEU A 38 1.66 19.23 -16.48
N GLY A 39 1.65 20.01 -15.39
CA GLY A 39 2.86 20.52 -14.73
C GLY A 39 3.49 19.42 -13.88
N ILE A 40 4.75 19.07 -14.14
CA ILE A 40 5.47 18.04 -13.40
C ILE A 40 6.82 18.55 -12.90
N ALA A 41 7.24 18.10 -11.73
CA ALA A 41 8.51 18.42 -11.09
C ALA A 41 9.22 17.16 -10.58
N PRO A 42 10.56 17.19 -10.46
CA PRO A 42 11.29 16.07 -9.87
C PRO A 42 10.80 15.72 -8.47
N CYS A 43 10.63 14.43 -8.21
CA CYS A 43 10.21 13.90 -6.91
C CYS A 43 10.84 12.53 -6.65
N THR A 44 10.66 12.05 -5.43
CA THR A 44 11.06 10.70 -5.02
C THR A 44 9.83 9.96 -4.51
N LEU A 45 9.55 8.80 -5.07
CA LEU A 45 8.54 7.88 -4.58
C LEU A 45 9.17 6.95 -3.55
N ALA A 46 8.50 6.71 -2.45
CA ALA A 46 8.96 5.81 -1.39
C ALA A 46 7.93 4.69 -1.17
N ALA A 47 8.41 3.48 -0.96
CA ALA A 47 7.55 2.38 -0.52
C ALA A 47 7.23 2.51 0.96
N VAL A 48 5.97 2.27 1.32
CA VAL A 48 5.55 2.27 2.73
C VAL A 48 6.21 1.11 3.48
N GLY A 49 6.80 1.41 4.62
CA GLY A 49 7.44 0.39 5.49
C GLY A 49 8.72 -0.24 4.96
N MET A 50 9.26 0.23 3.82
CA MET A 50 10.49 -0.30 3.22
C MET A 50 11.44 0.81 2.77
N PRO A 51 12.77 0.67 2.95
CA PRO A 51 13.74 1.69 2.54
C PRO A 51 14.02 1.63 1.02
N VAL A 52 12.97 1.59 0.21
CA VAL A 52 13.06 1.52 -1.25
C VAL A 52 12.47 2.77 -1.85
N THR A 53 13.20 3.41 -2.74
CA THR A 53 12.79 4.65 -3.40
C THR A 53 13.02 4.61 -4.90
N VAL A 54 12.23 5.40 -5.64
CA VAL A 54 12.35 5.56 -7.08
C VAL A 54 12.25 7.05 -7.44
N SER A 55 13.18 7.55 -8.25
CA SER A 55 13.11 8.90 -8.79
C SER A 55 12.01 8.99 -9.86
N ALA A 56 11.22 10.04 -9.81
CA ALA A 56 10.09 10.26 -10.70
C ALA A 56 9.90 11.76 -10.99
N LEU A 57 8.88 12.07 -11.77
CA LEU A 57 8.36 13.41 -12.00
C LEU A 57 6.92 13.41 -11.51
N CYS A 58 6.60 14.25 -10.53
CA CYS A 58 5.28 14.31 -9.89
C CYS A 58 4.52 15.57 -10.32
N GLY A 59 3.21 15.45 -10.40
CA GLY A 59 2.30 16.56 -10.62
C GLY A 59 0.90 16.20 -10.13
N THR A 60 -0.03 17.14 -10.26
CA THR A 60 -1.43 16.94 -9.94
C THR A 60 -2.33 17.29 -11.12
N LEU A 61 -3.47 16.61 -11.21
CA LEU A 61 -4.54 16.92 -12.15
C LEU A 61 -5.82 17.15 -11.37
N ASP A 62 -6.39 18.34 -11.54
CA ASP A 62 -7.64 18.70 -10.91
C ASP A 62 -8.84 18.18 -11.73
N VAL A 63 -9.76 17.44 -11.08
CA VAL A 63 -10.93 16.83 -11.70
C VAL A 63 -12.19 17.06 -10.85
N PRO A 64 -13.40 17.07 -11.43
CA PRO A 64 -14.62 17.08 -10.64
C PRO A 64 -14.76 15.79 -9.81
N GLU A 65 -15.17 15.91 -8.56
CA GLU A 65 -15.54 14.74 -7.74
C GLU A 65 -16.76 14.05 -8.37
N ASP A 66 -17.83 14.80 -8.60
CA ASP A 66 -18.99 14.35 -9.38
C ASP A 66 -18.87 14.83 -10.83
N ARG A 67 -18.73 13.89 -11.76
CA ARG A 67 -18.60 14.19 -13.20
C ARG A 67 -19.87 14.79 -13.79
N ALA A 68 -21.03 14.59 -13.16
CA ALA A 68 -22.29 15.20 -13.57
C ALA A 68 -22.40 16.67 -13.13
N GLN A 69 -21.56 17.09 -12.18
CA GLN A 69 -21.51 18.45 -11.65
C GLN A 69 -20.10 19.05 -11.78
N PRO A 70 -19.64 19.37 -12.99
CA PRO A 70 -18.26 19.79 -13.24
C PRO A 70 -17.84 21.08 -12.50
N GLU A 71 -18.81 21.93 -12.15
CA GLU A 71 -18.61 23.16 -11.37
C GLU A 71 -18.74 22.93 -9.84
N GLY A 72 -19.00 21.69 -9.43
CA GLY A 72 -19.11 21.31 -8.02
C GLY A 72 -17.74 21.13 -7.36
N ARG A 73 -17.70 20.29 -6.32
CA ARG A 73 -16.45 19.94 -5.63
C ARG A 73 -15.44 19.37 -6.62
N ARG A 74 -14.21 19.81 -6.49
CA ARG A 74 -13.09 19.31 -7.27
C ARG A 74 -12.10 18.61 -6.37
N ILE A 75 -11.41 17.62 -6.91
CA ILE A 75 -10.38 16.86 -6.22
C ILE A 75 -9.09 16.84 -7.06
N GLU A 76 -7.95 16.84 -6.40
CA GLU A 76 -6.66 16.68 -7.07
C GLU A 76 -6.30 15.19 -7.17
N LEU A 77 -5.88 14.78 -8.36
CA LEU A 77 -5.29 13.47 -8.60
C LEU A 77 -3.77 13.59 -8.57
N ALA A 78 -3.13 12.82 -7.73
CA ALA A 78 -1.68 12.76 -7.67
C ALA A 78 -1.16 11.82 -8.76
N VAL A 79 -0.32 12.37 -9.63
CA VAL A 79 0.26 11.67 -10.78
C VAL A 79 1.77 11.64 -10.65
N ALA A 80 2.39 10.51 -10.92
CA ALA A 80 3.82 10.42 -11.08
C ALA A 80 4.18 9.74 -12.40
N LEU A 81 5.25 10.22 -13.04
CA LEU A 81 5.84 9.60 -14.21
C LEU A 81 7.25 9.14 -13.86
N VAL A 82 7.48 7.84 -13.98
CA VAL A 82 8.81 7.25 -13.89
C VAL A 82 9.40 7.20 -15.29
N PRO A 83 10.43 8.01 -15.57
CA PRO A 83 10.95 8.15 -16.93
C PRO A 83 11.66 6.89 -17.38
N SER A 84 11.52 6.57 -18.66
CA SER A 84 12.29 5.53 -19.32
C SER A 84 13.78 5.89 -19.35
N ARG A 85 14.61 4.87 -19.59
CA ARG A 85 16.05 5.06 -19.78
C ARG A 85 16.39 5.51 -21.19
N SER A 86 15.42 5.47 -22.11
CA SER A 86 15.58 5.93 -23.48
C SER A 86 15.61 7.46 -23.56
N LYS A 87 16.53 8.00 -24.37
CA LYS A 87 16.50 9.42 -24.73
C LYS A 87 15.34 9.77 -25.66
N GLN A 88 14.75 8.77 -26.30
CA GLN A 88 13.59 8.86 -27.18
C GLN A 88 12.59 7.78 -26.79
N PRO A 89 11.81 8.00 -25.73
CA PRO A 89 10.82 7.04 -25.29
C PRO A 89 9.74 6.83 -26.34
N LYS A 90 9.16 5.64 -26.36
CA LYS A 90 7.97 5.36 -27.16
C LYS A 90 6.79 6.19 -26.64
N PRO A 91 5.89 6.66 -27.52
CA PRO A 91 4.81 7.55 -27.12
C PRO A 91 3.70 6.86 -26.33
N ASP A 92 3.62 5.53 -26.40
CA ASP A 92 2.61 4.73 -25.71
C ASP A 92 3.04 4.46 -24.27
N LEU A 93 2.53 5.26 -23.34
CA LEU A 93 2.81 5.20 -21.91
C LEU A 93 2.33 3.88 -21.29
N VAL A 94 2.96 3.46 -20.18
CA VAL A 94 2.53 2.32 -19.38
C VAL A 94 1.86 2.82 -18.11
N PHE A 95 0.58 2.52 -17.91
CA PHE A 95 -0.13 2.82 -16.68
C PHE A 95 -0.09 1.58 -15.77
N MET A 96 0.52 1.70 -14.60
CA MET A 96 0.44 0.70 -13.54
C MET A 96 -0.75 1.03 -12.65
N LEU A 97 -1.67 0.07 -12.53
CA LEU A 97 -2.88 0.16 -11.73
C LEU A 97 -2.72 -0.72 -10.50
N ALA A 98 -2.71 -0.09 -9.33
CA ALA A 98 -2.47 -0.77 -8.06
C ALA A 98 -3.70 -1.56 -7.59
N GLY A 99 -3.49 -2.40 -6.58
CA GLY A 99 -4.49 -3.29 -6.01
C GLY A 99 -5.32 -2.67 -4.88
N GLY A 100 -5.71 -3.50 -3.97
CA GLY A 100 -6.60 -3.19 -2.85
C GLY A 100 -8.01 -3.72 -3.08
N PRO A 101 -9.05 -2.88 -3.30
CA PRO A 101 -9.06 -1.41 -3.52
C PRO A 101 -8.43 -0.61 -2.38
N GLY A 102 -7.92 0.58 -2.69
CA GLY A 102 -7.41 1.48 -1.68
C GLY A 102 -5.87 1.62 -1.63
N GLN A 103 -5.12 0.92 -2.49
CA GLN A 103 -3.67 1.04 -2.55
C GLN A 103 -3.24 2.23 -3.42
N SER A 104 -2.30 3.05 -2.93
CA SER A 104 -1.64 4.08 -3.70
C SER A 104 -0.70 3.45 -4.73
N ALA A 105 -0.84 3.82 -6.01
CA ALA A 105 0.06 3.34 -7.06
C ALA A 105 1.48 3.91 -6.89
N ARG A 106 1.60 5.14 -6.42
CA ARG A 106 2.88 5.82 -6.21
C ARG A 106 3.69 5.22 -5.07
N GLU A 107 3.03 4.76 -4.02
CA GLU A 107 3.65 4.11 -2.86
C GLU A 107 3.94 2.62 -3.11
N ALA A 108 3.10 1.96 -3.89
CA ALA A 108 3.28 0.55 -4.23
C ALA A 108 4.40 0.32 -5.26
N PHE A 109 4.55 1.23 -6.22
CA PHE A 109 5.46 1.05 -7.34
C PHE A 109 6.92 0.77 -6.95
N PRO A 110 7.55 1.47 -5.98
CA PRO A 110 8.95 1.21 -5.63
C PRO A 110 9.22 -0.25 -5.27
N SER A 111 8.26 -0.92 -4.62
CA SER A 111 8.38 -2.34 -4.22
C SER A 111 8.37 -3.30 -5.41
N VAL A 112 7.70 -2.92 -6.51
CA VAL A 112 7.55 -3.74 -7.73
C VAL A 112 8.34 -3.21 -8.93
N ALA A 113 9.08 -2.11 -8.77
CA ALA A 113 9.82 -1.44 -9.85
C ALA A 113 10.77 -2.38 -10.62
N GLY A 114 11.27 -3.41 -9.94
CA GLY A 114 12.10 -4.45 -10.57
C GLY A 114 11.40 -5.19 -11.71
N ALA A 115 10.10 -5.43 -11.62
CA ALA A 115 9.30 -6.09 -12.64
C ALA A 115 9.12 -5.19 -13.90
N PHE A 116 9.17 -3.88 -13.72
CA PHE A 116 9.02 -2.90 -14.80
C PHE A 116 10.34 -2.56 -15.52
N ARG A 117 11.45 -3.17 -15.12
CA ARG A 117 12.79 -2.82 -15.63
C ARG A 117 12.90 -2.91 -17.16
N GLU A 118 12.30 -3.90 -17.78
CA GLU A 118 12.32 -4.08 -19.24
C GLU A 118 11.42 -3.05 -19.94
N LEU A 119 10.25 -2.76 -19.38
CA LEU A 119 9.34 -1.72 -19.89
C LEU A 119 10.00 -0.34 -19.84
N LEU A 120 10.68 -0.03 -18.74
CA LEU A 120 11.42 1.23 -18.54
C LEU A 120 12.66 1.39 -19.44
N ARG A 121 13.00 0.42 -20.27
CA ARG A 121 14.04 0.61 -21.29
C ARG A 121 13.57 1.54 -22.41
N GLU A 122 12.30 1.56 -22.73
CA GLU A 122 11.76 2.26 -23.89
C GLU A 122 10.49 3.07 -23.61
N ARG A 123 9.81 2.88 -22.49
CA ARG A 123 8.53 3.50 -22.15
C ARG A 123 8.54 4.12 -20.77
N ASP A 124 7.90 5.26 -20.66
CA ASP A 124 7.63 5.88 -19.37
C ASP A 124 6.49 5.13 -18.66
N VAL A 125 6.59 5.00 -17.33
CA VAL A 125 5.54 4.42 -16.49
C VAL A 125 4.82 5.54 -15.76
N VAL A 126 3.50 5.56 -15.89
CA VAL A 126 2.61 6.51 -15.22
C VAL A 126 1.93 5.82 -14.04
N LEU A 127 1.95 6.48 -12.92
CA LEU A 127 1.34 6.07 -11.67
C LEU A 127 0.32 7.13 -11.30
N VAL A 128 -0.93 6.74 -11.19
CA VAL A 128 -2.01 7.61 -10.71
C VAL A 128 -2.52 7.00 -9.42
N ASP A 129 -2.42 7.75 -8.33
CA ASP A 129 -3.15 7.35 -7.14
C ASP A 129 -4.64 7.43 -7.46
N GLN A 130 -5.34 6.32 -7.32
CA GLN A 130 -6.78 6.31 -7.54
C GLN A 130 -7.43 7.30 -6.58
N ARG A 131 -8.51 7.99 -7.02
CA ARG A 131 -9.27 8.88 -6.12
C ARG A 131 -9.53 8.22 -4.78
N GLY A 132 -9.33 8.96 -3.70
CA GLY A 132 -9.44 8.47 -2.33
C GLY A 132 -8.18 7.82 -1.77
N THR A 133 -7.11 7.61 -2.57
CA THR A 133 -5.89 6.95 -2.13
C THR A 133 -4.68 7.88 -2.19
N GLY A 134 -3.67 7.60 -1.38
CA GLY A 134 -2.39 8.29 -1.40
C GLY A 134 -2.52 9.81 -1.44
N GLY A 135 -1.99 10.44 -2.50
CA GLY A 135 -2.08 11.89 -2.70
C GLY A 135 -3.33 12.36 -3.45
N SER A 136 -4.26 11.46 -3.80
CA SER A 136 -5.47 11.78 -4.58
C SER A 136 -6.70 11.93 -3.70
N HIS A 137 -6.77 13.03 -2.93
CA HIS A 137 -7.87 13.32 -2.02
C HIS A 137 -8.23 12.12 -1.13
N PRO A 138 -7.34 11.70 -0.22
CA PRO A 138 -7.47 10.46 0.53
C PRO A 138 -8.74 10.43 1.39
N ILE A 139 -9.47 9.33 1.32
CA ILE A 139 -10.58 9.03 2.21
C ILE A 139 -10.05 8.17 3.35
N GLU A 140 -9.81 8.79 4.49
CA GLU A 140 -9.29 8.14 5.66
C GLU A 140 -10.40 7.86 6.67
N CYS A 141 -10.71 6.57 6.88
CA CYS A 141 -11.56 6.15 7.99
C CYS A 141 -10.66 5.84 9.18
N ARG A 142 -10.62 6.76 10.14
CA ARG A 142 -9.86 6.58 11.39
C ARG A 142 -10.81 6.40 12.57
N THR A 143 -10.50 5.47 13.46
CA THR A 143 -11.20 5.39 14.75
C THR A 143 -10.81 6.58 15.62
N PRO A 144 -11.78 7.30 16.24
CA PRO A 144 -11.46 8.37 17.18
C PRO A 144 -10.68 7.81 18.38
N GLY A 145 -9.46 8.30 18.59
CA GLY A 145 -8.68 8.04 19.79
C GLY A 145 -7.37 7.26 19.62
N ASP A 146 -7.17 6.53 18.53
CA ASP A 146 -5.92 5.78 18.29
C ASP A 146 -5.31 6.14 16.94
N ALA A 147 -4.21 6.86 16.99
CA ALA A 147 -3.42 7.20 15.79
C ALA A 147 -2.68 5.99 15.17
N GLU A 148 -2.76 4.80 15.77
CA GLU A 148 -1.92 3.66 15.41
C GLU A 148 -2.66 2.33 15.12
N ALA A 149 -3.97 2.26 15.30
CA ALA A 149 -4.67 0.99 15.06
C ALA A 149 -5.91 1.19 14.19
N THR A 150 -5.91 0.58 13.02
CA THR A 150 -7.16 0.06 12.43
C THR A 150 -7.58 -1.05 13.38
N ASP A 151 -8.45 -0.75 14.32
CA ASP A 151 -8.88 -1.73 15.32
C ASP A 151 -9.60 -2.87 14.59
N ALA A 152 -8.87 -3.97 14.35
CA ALA A 152 -9.46 -5.18 13.78
C ALA A 152 -10.65 -5.67 14.63
N SER A 153 -10.74 -5.26 15.90
CA SER A 153 -11.87 -5.54 16.78
C SER A 153 -13.14 -4.78 16.36
N ALA A 154 -13.02 -3.63 15.68
CA ALA A 154 -14.16 -2.90 15.13
C ALA A 154 -14.96 -3.73 14.11
N PHE A 155 -14.30 -4.69 13.47
CA PHE A 155 -14.92 -5.62 12.51
C PHE A 155 -15.22 -7.00 13.09
N ALA A 156 -14.99 -7.20 14.40
CA ALA A 156 -15.20 -8.50 15.05
C ALA A 156 -16.69 -8.87 15.14
N ASP A 157 -17.57 -7.87 15.16
CA ASP A 157 -19.02 -8.07 15.17
C ASP A 157 -19.72 -7.11 14.18
N PRO A 158 -20.90 -7.49 13.66
CA PRO A 158 -21.64 -6.68 12.67
C PRO A 158 -22.07 -5.31 13.17
N GLU A 159 -22.28 -5.15 14.47
CA GLU A 159 -22.68 -3.86 15.05
C GLU A 159 -21.51 -2.90 15.17
N GLY A 160 -20.33 -3.41 15.57
CA GLY A 160 -19.09 -2.64 15.57
C GLY A 160 -18.73 -2.16 14.16
N ALA A 161 -18.86 -3.04 13.17
CA ALA A 161 -18.62 -2.69 11.76
C ALA A 161 -19.56 -1.59 11.26
N ARG A 162 -20.87 -1.63 11.64
CA ARG A 162 -21.84 -0.59 11.29
C ARG A 162 -21.51 0.75 11.97
N ARG A 163 -21.16 0.74 13.25
CA ARG A 163 -20.75 1.95 13.96
C ARG A 163 -19.54 2.59 13.31
N PHE A 164 -18.50 1.79 13.05
CA PHE A 164 -17.30 2.25 12.38
C PHE A 164 -17.61 2.90 11.02
N ALA A 165 -18.44 2.24 10.20
CA ALA A 165 -18.82 2.78 8.90
C ALA A 165 -19.61 4.09 9.02
N ALA A 166 -20.50 4.21 9.99
CA ALA A 166 -21.28 5.43 10.24
C ALA A 166 -20.37 6.59 10.70
N GLU A 167 -19.50 6.35 11.66
CA GLU A 167 -18.53 7.33 12.16
C GLU A 167 -17.56 7.77 11.06
N CYS A 168 -17.10 6.84 10.21
CA CYS A 168 -16.30 7.17 9.05
C CYS A 168 -17.04 8.11 8.11
N LEU A 169 -18.29 7.80 7.74
CA LEU A 169 -19.10 8.60 6.84
C LEU A 169 -19.32 10.04 7.36
N GLU A 170 -19.55 10.21 8.65
CA GLU A 170 -19.74 11.53 9.27
C GLU A 170 -18.47 12.39 9.24
N GLY A 171 -17.30 11.77 9.25
CA GLY A 171 -16.00 12.45 9.24
C GLY A 171 -15.45 12.78 7.86
N LEU A 172 -16.08 12.30 6.77
CA LEU A 172 -15.53 12.48 5.42
C LEU A 172 -15.74 13.88 4.86
N ASP A 173 -14.69 14.47 4.32
CA ASP A 173 -14.78 15.61 3.40
C ASP A 173 -14.85 15.12 1.93
N ALA A 174 -15.72 14.17 1.67
CA ALA A 174 -15.90 13.54 0.37
C ALA A 174 -17.28 12.92 0.26
N ASP A 175 -17.77 12.72 -0.97
CA ASP A 175 -18.96 11.90 -1.21
C ASP A 175 -18.53 10.50 -1.70
N PRO A 176 -18.53 9.46 -0.84
CA PRO A 176 -18.01 8.15 -1.17
C PRO A 176 -18.70 7.47 -2.37
N ARG A 177 -19.89 7.94 -2.76
CA ARG A 177 -20.62 7.44 -3.94
C ARG A 177 -19.88 7.68 -5.25
N PHE A 178 -18.95 8.64 -5.27
CA PHE A 178 -18.13 9.00 -6.43
C PHE A 178 -16.70 8.41 -6.39
N TYR A 179 -16.44 7.47 -5.46
CA TYR A 179 -15.13 6.81 -5.35
C TYR A 179 -15.21 5.34 -5.78
N THR A 180 -15.74 5.15 -7.00
CA THR A 180 -15.95 3.83 -7.61
C THR A 180 -14.87 3.51 -8.67
N THR A 181 -14.82 2.25 -9.10
CA THR A 181 -13.99 1.82 -10.24
C THR A 181 -14.33 2.62 -11.50
N SER A 182 -15.60 2.91 -11.71
CA SER A 182 -16.08 3.68 -12.86
C SER A 182 -15.55 5.11 -12.86
N ASP A 183 -15.53 5.78 -11.72
CA ASP A 183 -15.02 7.15 -11.57
C ASP A 183 -13.50 7.17 -11.71
N ALA A 184 -12.81 6.18 -11.13
CA ALA A 184 -11.36 6.03 -11.28
C ALA A 184 -10.94 5.83 -12.75
N VAL A 185 -11.70 5.10 -13.53
CA VAL A 185 -11.44 4.91 -14.97
C VAL A 185 -11.59 6.22 -15.74
N LEU A 186 -12.56 7.06 -15.39
CA LEU A 186 -12.71 8.41 -15.97
C LEU A 186 -11.54 9.32 -15.59
N ASP A 187 -10.99 9.16 -14.38
CA ASP A 187 -9.80 9.88 -13.95
C ASP A 187 -8.56 9.46 -14.76
N LEU A 188 -8.37 8.17 -14.96
CA LEU A 188 -7.25 7.65 -15.77
C LEU A 188 -7.34 8.16 -17.20
N GLU A 189 -8.54 8.24 -17.79
CA GLU A 189 -8.75 8.81 -19.12
C GLU A 189 -8.42 10.31 -19.14
N ALA A 190 -8.80 11.06 -18.10
CA ALA A 190 -8.44 12.47 -17.99
C ALA A 190 -6.92 12.67 -17.88
N VAL A 191 -6.21 11.83 -17.11
CA VAL A 191 -4.75 11.83 -17.00
C VAL A 191 -4.11 11.49 -18.34
N ARG A 192 -4.58 10.44 -19.06
CA ARG A 192 -4.10 10.08 -20.38
C ARG A 192 -4.20 11.28 -21.34
N ALA A 193 -5.36 11.92 -21.38
CA ALA A 193 -5.62 13.08 -22.22
C ALA A 193 -4.72 14.26 -21.85
N ALA A 194 -4.57 14.56 -20.56
CA ALA A 194 -3.70 15.62 -20.05
C ALA A 194 -2.22 15.40 -20.43
N LEU A 195 -1.76 14.14 -20.45
CA LEU A 195 -0.42 13.75 -20.88
C LEU A 195 -0.24 13.76 -22.41
N GLY A 196 -1.34 13.88 -23.18
CA GLY A 196 -1.31 13.88 -24.63
C GLY A 196 -1.04 12.50 -25.26
N ALA A 197 -1.22 11.41 -24.51
CA ALA A 197 -1.03 10.06 -25.03
C ALA A 197 -2.24 9.62 -25.85
N GLU A 198 -2.01 9.13 -27.07
CA GLU A 198 -3.08 8.59 -27.91
C GLU A 198 -3.59 7.24 -27.40
N GLN A 199 -2.65 6.35 -27.09
CA GLN A 199 -2.90 5.03 -26.52
C GLN A 199 -1.99 4.77 -25.33
N VAL A 200 -2.45 3.87 -24.45
CA VAL A 200 -1.72 3.42 -23.26
C VAL A 200 -1.59 1.90 -23.21
N ASN A 201 -0.61 1.43 -22.46
CA ASN A 201 -0.49 0.04 -22.05
C ASN A 201 -0.91 -0.04 -20.60
N LEU A 202 -1.79 -0.95 -20.25
CA LEU A 202 -2.28 -1.13 -18.89
C LEU A 202 -1.58 -2.34 -18.24
N VAL A 203 -1.08 -2.16 -17.03
CA VAL A 203 -0.59 -3.23 -16.17
C VAL A 203 -1.39 -3.17 -14.88
N GLY A 204 -2.41 -4.01 -14.78
CA GLY A 204 -3.26 -4.11 -13.59
C GLY A 204 -2.75 -5.21 -12.67
N ILE A 205 -2.69 -4.92 -11.37
CA ILE A 205 -2.28 -5.85 -10.32
C ILE A 205 -3.45 -6.03 -9.34
N SER A 206 -3.88 -7.29 -9.10
CA SER A 206 -4.98 -7.57 -8.17
C SER A 206 -6.26 -6.79 -8.54
N TYR A 207 -6.86 -6.00 -7.65
CA TYR A 207 -8.00 -5.12 -7.99
C TYR A 207 -7.70 -4.19 -9.18
N GLY A 208 -6.46 -3.78 -9.40
CA GLY A 208 -6.06 -3.00 -10.58
C GLY A 208 -6.36 -3.69 -11.90
N THR A 209 -6.54 -5.02 -11.91
CA THR A 209 -6.99 -5.77 -13.10
C THR A 209 -8.45 -5.48 -13.43
N ARG A 210 -9.33 -5.32 -12.42
CA ARG A 210 -10.71 -4.88 -12.61
C ARG A 210 -10.75 -3.46 -13.20
N VAL A 211 -9.92 -2.56 -12.69
CA VAL A 211 -9.78 -1.19 -13.24
C VAL A 211 -9.32 -1.24 -14.70
N ALA A 212 -8.33 -2.07 -15.03
CA ALA A 212 -7.83 -2.24 -16.39
C ALA A 212 -8.91 -2.78 -17.34
N LEU A 213 -9.69 -3.76 -16.90
CA LEU A 213 -10.79 -4.34 -17.67
C LEU A 213 -11.92 -3.34 -17.90
N GLU A 214 -12.27 -2.56 -16.88
CA GLU A 214 -13.28 -1.50 -17.01
C GLU A 214 -12.81 -0.38 -17.93
N TYR A 215 -11.52 0.01 -17.86
CA TYR A 215 -10.94 0.97 -18.79
C TYR A 215 -10.97 0.45 -20.23
N LEU A 216 -10.56 -0.80 -20.45
CA LEU A 216 -10.60 -1.44 -21.78
C LEU A 216 -12.04 -1.51 -22.32
N ARG A 217 -13.03 -1.80 -21.47
CA ARG A 217 -14.44 -1.84 -21.87
C ARG A 217 -14.98 -0.47 -22.31
N ARG A 218 -14.56 0.60 -21.63
CA ARG A 218 -15.02 1.97 -21.92
C ARG A 218 -14.28 2.66 -23.03
N PHE A 219 -12.98 2.42 -23.14
CA PHE A 219 -12.06 3.11 -24.04
C PHE A 219 -11.17 2.15 -24.84
N PRO A 220 -11.76 1.16 -25.57
CA PRO A 220 -10.96 0.14 -26.24
C PRO A 220 -9.98 0.70 -27.27
N GLU A 221 -10.30 1.82 -27.92
CA GLU A 221 -9.45 2.49 -28.89
C GLU A 221 -8.23 3.18 -28.25
N ARG A 222 -8.26 3.44 -26.93
CA ARG A 222 -7.19 4.04 -26.15
C ARG A 222 -6.21 3.03 -25.59
N VAL A 223 -6.48 1.75 -25.72
CA VAL A 223 -5.66 0.69 -25.14
C VAL A 223 -4.88 -0.04 -26.25
N ARG A 224 -3.56 -0.07 -26.11
CA ARG A 224 -2.67 -0.84 -27.00
C ARG A 224 -2.45 -2.26 -26.48
N THR A 225 -2.14 -2.41 -25.19
CA THR A 225 -1.94 -3.72 -24.55
C THR A 225 -2.46 -3.71 -23.11
N VAL A 226 -2.83 -4.89 -22.61
CA VAL A 226 -3.22 -5.10 -21.22
C VAL A 226 -2.45 -6.29 -20.65
N VAL A 227 -1.88 -6.11 -19.47
CA VAL A 227 -1.31 -7.17 -18.63
C VAL A 227 -2.12 -7.24 -17.35
N LEU A 228 -2.58 -8.43 -17.00
CA LEU A 228 -3.40 -8.67 -15.81
C LEU A 228 -2.68 -9.65 -14.88
N ASP A 229 -2.27 -9.17 -13.71
CA ASP A 229 -1.59 -9.93 -12.68
C ASP A 229 -2.53 -10.15 -11.48
N GLY A 230 -2.89 -11.40 -11.18
CA GLY A 230 -3.86 -11.74 -10.15
C GLY A 230 -5.27 -11.25 -10.51
N VAL A 231 -5.84 -11.80 -11.58
CA VAL A 231 -7.07 -11.28 -12.21
C VAL A 231 -8.27 -11.29 -11.28
N VAL A 232 -8.91 -10.13 -11.15
CA VAL A 232 -10.21 -9.92 -10.48
C VAL A 232 -11.22 -9.52 -11.55
N PRO A 233 -12.00 -10.47 -12.09
CA PRO A 233 -12.97 -10.15 -13.13
C PRO A 233 -14.13 -9.31 -12.59
N PRO A 234 -14.78 -8.48 -13.43
CA PRO A 234 -15.91 -7.63 -13.00
C PRO A 234 -17.08 -8.40 -12.40
N GLU A 235 -17.25 -9.66 -12.79
CA GLU A 235 -18.32 -10.54 -12.31
C GLU A 235 -18.08 -11.07 -10.89
N LEU A 236 -16.84 -11.05 -10.42
CA LEU A 236 -16.50 -11.49 -9.07
C LEU A 236 -16.88 -10.43 -8.04
N ALA A 237 -17.78 -10.73 -7.13
CA ALA A 237 -18.00 -9.87 -5.96
C ALA A 237 -16.78 -9.95 -5.02
N LEU A 238 -16.16 -8.81 -4.73
CA LEU A 238 -14.99 -8.77 -3.83
C LEU A 238 -15.38 -9.31 -2.44
N GLY A 239 -14.58 -10.26 -1.97
CA GLY A 239 -14.83 -10.93 -0.68
C GLY A 239 -15.52 -12.29 -0.80
N SER A 240 -16.34 -12.54 -1.82
CA SER A 240 -17.15 -13.77 -1.94
C SER A 240 -16.32 -15.07 -1.97
N GLU A 241 -15.13 -15.02 -2.57
CA GLU A 241 -14.26 -16.18 -2.75
C GLU A 241 -13.04 -16.18 -1.82
N HIS A 242 -12.84 -15.14 -1.01
CA HIS A 242 -11.61 -14.96 -0.23
C HIS A 242 -11.37 -16.10 0.74
N ALA A 243 -12.39 -16.53 1.49
CA ALA A 243 -12.26 -17.61 2.46
C ALA A 243 -11.93 -18.94 1.78
N ARG A 244 -12.67 -19.30 0.71
CA ARG A 244 -12.45 -20.54 -0.04
C ARG A 244 -11.07 -20.59 -0.69
N ASN A 245 -10.64 -19.48 -1.30
CA ASN A 245 -9.33 -19.39 -1.94
C ASN A 245 -8.19 -19.46 -0.91
N LEU A 246 -8.36 -18.82 0.26
CA LEU A 246 -7.41 -18.93 1.35
C LEU A 246 -7.29 -20.36 1.85
N GLU A 247 -8.40 -21.05 2.12
CA GLU A 247 -8.39 -22.44 2.56
C GLU A 247 -7.65 -23.33 1.56
N SER A 248 -7.97 -23.20 0.26
CA SER A 248 -7.30 -23.97 -0.79
C SER A 248 -5.79 -23.70 -0.88
N ALA A 249 -5.37 -22.43 -0.70
CA ALA A 249 -3.97 -22.05 -0.70
C ALA A 249 -3.23 -22.63 0.52
N LEU A 250 -3.84 -22.55 1.71
CA LEU A 250 -3.28 -23.12 2.94
C LEU A 250 -3.14 -24.63 2.85
N ASP A 251 -4.15 -25.33 2.33
CA ASP A 251 -4.09 -26.78 2.11
C ASP A 251 -2.93 -27.15 1.19
N ALA A 252 -2.73 -26.41 0.09
CA ALA A 252 -1.62 -26.64 -0.81
C ALA A 252 -0.26 -26.40 -0.14
N HIS A 253 -0.10 -25.33 0.65
CA HIS A 253 1.14 -25.06 1.38
C HIS A 253 1.39 -26.09 2.48
N PHE A 254 0.39 -26.48 3.24
CA PHE A 254 0.54 -27.46 4.31
C PHE A 254 0.84 -28.85 3.79
N ALA A 255 0.24 -29.23 2.64
CA ALA A 255 0.56 -30.48 1.97
C ALA A 255 2.04 -30.59 1.59
N LEU A 256 2.71 -29.48 1.23
CA LEU A 256 4.16 -29.47 0.99
C LEU A 256 4.95 -29.86 2.25
N CYS A 257 4.56 -29.35 3.41
CA CYS A 257 5.20 -29.72 4.68
C CYS A 257 4.90 -31.19 5.04
N GLU A 258 3.66 -31.65 4.84
CA GLU A 258 3.27 -33.02 5.15
C GLU A 258 3.91 -34.06 4.22
N ALA A 259 4.24 -33.69 2.98
CA ALA A 259 4.97 -34.52 2.04
C ALA A 259 6.48 -34.60 2.38
N ASP A 260 7.06 -33.55 2.98
CA ASP A 260 8.46 -33.54 3.43
C ASP A 260 8.60 -34.27 4.77
N ALA A 261 9.44 -35.30 4.81
CA ALA A 261 9.61 -36.15 6.00
C ALA A 261 10.13 -35.35 7.21
N ALA A 262 11.09 -34.43 6.99
CA ALA A 262 11.69 -33.66 8.06
C ALA A 262 10.72 -32.60 8.61
N CYS A 263 9.91 -31.97 7.74
CA CYS A 263 8.89 -31.03 8.14
C CYS A 263 7.80 -31.72 8.97
N ARG A 264 7.28 -32.85 8.45
CA ARG A 264 6.24 -33.66 9.12
C ARG A 264 6.69 -34.18 10.49
N GLU A 265 7.92 -34.71 10.57
CA GLU A 265 8.48 -35.21 11.83
C GLU A 265 8.62 -34.08 12.87
N ARG A 266 9.01 -32.88 12.43
CA ARG A 266 9.27 -31.75 13.30
C ARG A 266 8.03 -31.00 13.74
N PHE A 267 7.04 -30.82 12.86
CA PHE A 267 5.91 -29.93 13.08
C PHE A 267 4.55 -30.65 13.08
N GLY A 268 4.47 -31.92 12.69
CA GLY A 268 3.21 -32.65 12.55
C GLY A 268 2.37 -32.17 11.39
N SER A 269 1.05 -32.06 11.60
CA SER A 269 0.12 -31.50 10.65
C SER A 269 -0.12 -30.01 10.94
N PRO A 270 0.36 -29.09 10.08
CA PRO A 270 0.14 -27.65 10.26
C PRO A 270 -1.36 -27.28 10.23
N ARG A 271 -2.18 -28.01 9.46
CA ARG A 271 -3.63 -27.83 9.43
C ARG A 271 -4.24 -28.09 10.82
N SER A 272 -3.94 -29.23 11.43
CA SER A 272 -4.45 -29.54 12.76
C SER A 272 -3.99 -28.55 13.83
N LEU A 273 -2.76 -28.04 13.72
CA LEU A 273 -2.24 -27.00 14.62
C LEU A 273 -3.02 -25.70 14.47
N LEU A 274 -3.29 -25.27 13.25
CA LEU A 274 -4.06 -24.06 12.96
C LEU A 274 -5.49 -24.18 13.51
N ASP A 275 -6.19 -25.27 13.17
CA ASP A 275 -7.57 -25.49 13.59
C ASP A 275 -7.69 -25.53 15.11
N GLY A 276 -6.74 -26.20 15.78
CA GLY A 276 -6.68 -26.23 17.25
C GLY A 276 -6.46 -24.86 17.87
N LEU A 277 -5.52 -24.07 17.35
CA LEU A 277 -5.27 -22.70 17.82
C LEU A 277 -6.46 -21.79 17.60
N LEU A 278 -7.08 -21.81 16.41
CA LEU A 278 -8.26 -21.00 16.13
C LEU A 278 -9.44 -21.36 17.04
N ALA A 279 -9.67 -22.65 17.30
CA ALA A 279 -10.72 -23.11 18.21
C ALA A 279 -10.47 -22.62 19.63
N GLU A 280 -9.26 -22.80 20.15
CA GLU A 280 -8.91 -22.36 21.50
C GLU A 280 -9.02 -20.84 21.67
N LEU A 281 -8.41 -20.08 20.75
CA LEU A 281 -8.34 -18.62 20.85
C LEU A 281 -9.68 -17.92 20.57
N ARG A 282 -10.67 -18.62 20.00
CA ARG A 282 -12.02 -18.07 19.82
C ARG A 282 -12.70 -17.83 21.16
N ASP A 283 -12.49 -18.74 22.10
CA ASP A 283 -13.14 -18.69 23.41
C ASP A 283 -12.24 -18.04 24.48
N THR A 284 -10.92 -18.14 24.32
CA THR A 284 -9.95 -17.69 25.32
C THR A 284 -8.72 -17.05 24.66
N PRO A 285 -8.74 -15.73 24.39
CA PRO A 285 -7.55 -15.01 23.96
C PRO A 285 -6.39 -15.18 24.93
N ARG A 286 -5.17 -15.27 24.43
CA ARG A 286 -3.95 -15.43 25.25
C ARG A 286 -3.22 -14.12 25.41
N ARG A 287 -2.91 -13.70 26.62
CA ARG A 287 -1.94 -12.63 26.87
C ARG A 287 -0.54 -13.10 26.55
N VAL A 288 0.15 -12.32 25.70
CA VAL A 288 1.49 -12.66 25.20
C VAL A 288 2.42 -11.49 25.43
N ARG A 289 3.51 -11.75 26.14
CA ARG A 289 4.62 -10.79 26.28
C ARG A 289 5.67 -11.10 25.23
N TYR A 290 5.96 -10.15 24.36
CA TYR A 290 6.85 -10.35 23.21
C TYR A 290 7.73 -9.12 22.94
N ARG A 291 8.70 -9.26 22.06
CA ARG A 291 9.48 -8.14 21.51
C ARG A 291 8.77 -7.62 20.27
N ASP A 292 8.39 -6.35 20.29
CA ASP A 292 7.82 -5.67 19.13
C ASP A 292 8.85 -5.61 17.99
N PRO A 293 8.57 -6.19 16.81
CA PRO A 293 9.54 -6.24 15.71
C PRO A 293 9.84 -4.87 15.07
N LEU A 294 9.00 -3.86 15.31
CA LEU A 294 9.16 -2.52 14.75
C LEU A 294 9.99 -1.60 15.65
N THR A 295 9.82 -1.72 16.97
CA THR A 295 10.41 -0.79 17.95
C THR A 295 11.44 -1.44 18.86
N ASP A 296 11.57 -2.77 18.84
CA ASP A 296 12.36 -3.59 19.78
C ASP A 296 11.94 -3.44 21.26
N ALA A 297 10.82 -2.78 21.53
CA ALA A 297 10.27 -2.65 22.87
C ALA A 297 9.62 -3.97 23.33
N THR A 298 9.62 -4.22 24.64
CA THR A 298 8.81 -5.31 25.22
C THR A 298 7.36 -4.83 25.31
N ARG A 299 6.44 -5.56 24.69
CA ARG A 299 4.99 -5.33 24.72
C ARG A 299 4.27 -6.52 25.32
N GLU A 300 3.02 -6.28 25.72
CA GLU A 300 2.08 -7.30 26.17
C GLU A 300 0.74 -7.02 25.50
N ASP A 301 0.32 -7.94 24.63
CA ASP A 301 -0.92 -7.81 23.86
C ASP A 301 -1.70 -9.14 23.92
N GLU A 302 -2.95 -9.16 23.45
CA GLU A 302 -3.76 -10.35 23.36
C GLU A 302 -3.65 -11.01 21.99
N LEU A 303 -3.22 -12.28 21.94
CA LEU A 303 -3.29 -13.10 20.75
C LEU A 303 -4.72 -13.66 20.65
N THR A 304 -5.40 -13.27 19.58
CA THR A 304 -6.77 -13.68 19.28
C THR A 304 -6.83 -14.62 18.08
N SER A 305 -7.95 -15.28 17.86
CA SER A 305 -8.19 -16.05 16.63
C SER A 305 -8.11 -15.16 15.39
N ALA A 306 -8.55 -13.89 15.47
CA ALA A 306 -8.45 -12.93 14.40
C ALA A 306 -6.99 -12.58 14.05
N SER A 307 -6.12 -12.38 15.06
CA SER A 307 -4.68 -12.15 14.86
C SER A 307 -4.02 -13.33 14.12
N VAL A 308 -4.33 -14.57 14.52
CA VAL A 308 -3.82 -15.78 13.84
C VAL A 308 -4.32 -15.85 12.40
N ALA A 309 -5.62 -15.64 12.18
CA ALA A 309 -6.21 -15.65 10.85
C ALA A 309 -5.58 -14.59 9.94
N GLY A 310 -5.29 -13.39 10.46
CA GLY A 310 -4.56 -12.33 9.75
C GLY A 310 -3.19 -12.77 9.29
N VAL A 311 -2.40 -13.38 10.19
CA VAL A 311 -1.05 -13.91 9.85
C VAL A 311 -1.15 -14.97 8.76
N VAL A 312 -2.01 -15.97 8.91
CA VAL A 312 -2.14 -17.07 7.93
C VAL A 312 -2.57 -16.54 6.57
N ARG A 313 -3.54 -15.62 6.56
CA ARG A 313 -4.04 -15.00 5.33
C ARG A 313 -2.93 -14.29 4.57
N LEU A 314 -2.16 -13.42 5.23
CA LEU A 314 -1.15 -12.62 4.54
C LEU A 314 0.11 -13.44 4.21
N TYR A 315 0.46 -14.41 5.02
CA TYR A 315 1.57 -15.31 4.72
C TYR A 315 1.27 -16.21 3.51
N ALA A 316 0.00 -16.55 3.28
CA ALA A 316 -0.39 -17.35 2.10
C ALA A 316 -0.17 -16.62 0.76
N TYR A 317 0.00 -15.30 0.74
CA TYR A 317 0.32 -14.55 -0.48
C TYR A 317 1.75 -14.76 -1.00
N ALA A 318 2.68 -15.19 -0.14
CA ALA A 318 4.07 -15.36 -0.53
C ALA A 318 4.58 -16.75 -0.09
N PRO A 319 5.05 -17.61 -1.01
CA PRO A 319 5.52 -18.94 -0.67
C PRO A 319 6.60 -18.97 0.42
N GLN A 320 7.47 -17.96 0.46
CA GLN A 320 8.53 -17.83 1.47
C GLN A 320 7.96 -17.59 2.87
N LEU A 321 6.90 -16.80 2.98
CA LEU A 321 6.21 -16.54 4.25
C LEU A 321 5.35 -17.74 4.64
N ALA A 322 4.62 -18.32 3.70
CA ALA A 322 3.82 -19.51 3.92
C ALA A 322 4.66 -20.68 4.46
N ALA A 323 5.89 -20.84 3.99
CA ALA A 323 6.85 -21.85 4.48
C ALA A 323 7.24 -21.67 5.96
N MET A 324 7.01 -20.50 6.55
CA MET A 324 7.27 -20.23 7.98
C MET A 324 6.11 -20.68 8.88
N LEU A 325 4.90 -20.79 8.34
CA LEU A 325 3.69 -21.09 9.10
C LEU A 325 3.77 -22.39 9.92
N PRO A 326 4.27 -23.53 9.39
CA PRO A 326 4.35 -24.77 10.18
C PRO A 326 5.09 -24.59 11.50
N ARG A 327 6.21 -23.85 11.46
CA ARG A 327 7.00 -23.55 12.66
C ARG A 327 6.26 -22.62 13.62
N SER A 328 5.73 -21.51 13.12
CA SER A 328 5.05 -20.50 13.96
C SER A 328 3.84 -21.09 14.65
N LEU A 329 3.05 -21.92 13.94
CA LEU A 329 1.88 -22.62 14.50
C LEU A 329 2.29 -23.67 15.55
N ALA A 330 3.33 -24.45 15.29
CA ALA A 330 3.82 -25.47 16.22
C ALA A 330 4.37 -24.83 17.52
N GLU A 331 5.12 -23.74 17.42
CA GLU A 331 5.60 -23.00 18.59
C GLU A 331 4.43 -22.44 19.42
N ALA A 332 3.46 -21.83 18.78
CA ALA A 332 2.28 -21.27 19.47
C ALA A 332 1.44 -22.36 20.14
N ALA A 333 1.21 -23.49 19.46
CA ALA A 333 0.50 -24.64 20.03
C ALA A 333 1.27 -25.28 21.21
N ALA A 334 2.60 -25.20 21.21
CA ALA A 334 3.44 -25.65 22.32
C ALA A 334 3.56 -24.64 23.48
N GLY A 335 2.75 -23.56 23.49
CA GLY A 335 2.73 -22.55 24.55
C GLY A 335 3.80 -21.47 24.41
N ARG A 336 4.39 -21.29 23.22
CA ARG A 336 5.37 -20.25 22.88
C ARG A 336 4.88 -19.37 21.73
N PRO A 337 3.84 -18.55 21.95
CA PRO A 337 3.16 -17.77 20.92
C PRO A 337 3.88 -16.47 20.51
N GLU A 338 5.03 -16.14 21.11
CA GLU A 338 5.69 -14.84 20.96
C GLU A 338 6.03 -14.51 19.52
N VAL A 339 6.47 -15.53 18.76
CA VAL A 339 6.82 -15.36 17.33
C VAL A 339 5.58 -15.06 16.50
N LEU A 340 4.49 -15.80 16.75
CA LEU A 340 3.22 -15.61 16.05
C LEU A 340 2.62 -14.23 16.37
N MET A 341 2.72 -13.79 17.62
CA MET A 341 2.28 -12.47 18.06
C MET A 341 3.10 -11.35 17.40
N ALA A 342 4.43 -11.50 17.32
CA ALA A 342 5.27 -10.55 16.62
C ALA A 342 4.95 -10.48 15.12
N GLN A 343 4.64 -11.62 14.50
CA GLN A 343 4.18 -11.68 13.11
C GLN A 343 2.84 -10.97 12.92
N ALA A 344 1.89 -11.16 13.84
CA ALA A 344 0.59 -10.48 13.81
C ALA A 344 0.78 -8.96 13.88
N ARG A 345 1.59 -8.47 14.82
CA ARG A 345 1.90 -7.04 14.96
C ARG A 345 2.52 -6.43 13.71
N MET A 346 3.46 -7.13 13.11
CA MET A 346 4.10 -6.67 11.87
C MET A 346 3.11 -6.55 10.71
N ILE A 347 2.17 -7.50 10.63
CA ILE A 347 1.14 -7.52 9.59
C ILE A 347 0.14 -6.39 9.78
N GLU A 348 -0.33 -6.17 11.00
CA GLU A 348 -1.25 -5.07 11.33
C GLU A 348 -0.68 -3.71 10.88
N SER A 349 0.59 -3.46 11.18
CA SER A 349 1.26 -2.23 10.75
C SER A 349 1.35 -2.14 9.22
N LEU A 350 1.81 -3.20 8.55
CA LEU A 350 2.01 -3.17 7.09
C LEU A 350 0.69 -2.99 6.31
N VAL A 351 -0.38 -3.65 6.74
CA VAL A 351 -1.69 -3.57 6.04
C VAL A 351 -2.36 -2.24 6.29
N GLY A 352 -2.35 -1.77 7.54
CA GLY A 352 -2.96 -0.49 7.91
C GLY A 352 -2.35 0.72 7.18
N GLU A 353 -1.05 0.64 6.86
CA GLU A 353 -0.34 1.71 6.15
C GLU A 353 -0.47 1.64 4.61
N GLN A 354 -0.77 0.47 4.03
CA GLN A 354 -0.74 0.27 2.57
C GLN A 354 -2.10 0.36 1.89
N ILE A 355 -3.20 0.21 2.62
CA ILE A 355 -4.55 0.17 2.05
C ILE A 355 -5.44 1.18 2.76
N ALA A 356 -5.87 2.21 2.03
CA ALA A 356 -6.88 3.15 2.50
C ALA A 356 -8.24 2.45 2.61
N LEU A 357 -8.80 2.40 3.80
CA LEU A 357 -10.03 1.67 4.09
C LEU A 357 -11.27 2.36 3.48
N GLY A 358 -11.28 3.69 3.42
CA GLY A 358 -12.40 4.44 2.84
C GLY A 358 -12.68 4.06 1.38
N PRO A 359 -11.71 4.14 0.45
CA PRO A 359 -11.93 3.69 -0.93
C PRO A 359 -12.23 2.20 -1.03
N GLN A 360 -11.65 1.37 -0.17
CA GLN A 360 -11.96 -0.06 -0.14
C GLN A 360 -13.44 -0.29 0.16
N LEU A 361 -13.98 0.37 1.17
CA LEU A 361 -15.40 0.30 1.53
C LEU A 361 -16.28 0.90 0.43
N SER A 362 -15.90 2.08 -0.13
CA SER A 362 -16.66 2.72 -1.20
C SER A 362 -16.83 1.81 -2.41
N VAL A 363 -15.74 1.22 -2.91
CA VAL A 363 -15.79 0.30 -4.05
C VAL A 363 -16.60 -0.95 -3.71
N THR A 364 -16.30 -1.60 -2.58
CA THR A 364 -16.95 -2.88 -2.22
C THR A 364 -18.44 -2.70 -1.97
N CYS A 365 -18.83 -1.63 -1.26
CA CYS A 365 -20.24 -1.36 -0.96
C CYS A 365 -21.02 -0.91 -2.20
N ALA A 366 -20.43 -0.04 -3.04
CA ALA A 366 -21.13 0.48 -4.21
C ALA A 366 -21.26 -0.54 -5.35
N GLU A 367 -20.28 -1.44 -5.51
CA GLU A 367 -20.21 -2.33 -6.68
C GLU A 367 -20.58 -3.78 -6.38
N ASP A 368 -20.36 -4.26 -5.17
CA ASP A 368 -20.39 -5.68 -4.85
C ASP A 368 -21.36 -6.07 -3.74
N ALA A 369 -21.80 -5.14 -2.86
CA ALA A 369 -22.60 -5.48 -1.68
C ALA A 369 -23.89 -6.26 -2.01
N ASP A 370 -24.61 -5.86 -3.07
CA ASP A 370 -25.84 -6.53 -3.49
C ASP A 370 -25.60 -7.96 -4.03
N ARG A 371 -24.36 -8.27 -4.37
CA ARG A 371 -23.95 -9.58 -4.89
C ARG A 371 -23.35 -10.49 -3.84
N LEU A 372 -23.02 -9.93 -2.66
CA LEU A 372 -22.52 -10.72 -1.53
C LEU A 372 -23.71 -11.44 -0.87
N ARG A 373 -23.72 -12.77 -0.97
CA ARG A 373 -24.65 -13.59 -0.20
C ARG A 373 -24.04 -13.83 1.17
N VAL A 374 -24.70 -13.33 2.20
CA VAL A 374 -24.43 -13.73 3.57
C VAL A 374 -25.31 -14.94 3.82
N ASP A 375 -24.74 -16.14 3.73
CA ASP A 375 -25.43 -17.33 4.22
C ASP A 375 -25.53 -17.20 5.76
N PRO A 376 -26.72 -17.37 6.33
CA PRO A 376 -26.96 -17.17 7.76
C PRO A 376 -26.21 -18.18 8.64
#